data_df9bdc01303f56a794fc7b4caa71990d
#
_entry.id   df9bdc01303f56a794fc7b4caa71990d
#
_cell.length_a   1.000
_cell.length_b   1.000
_cell.length_c   1.000
_cell.angle_alpha   90.00
_cell.angle_beta   90.00
_cell.angle_gamma   90.00
#
_symmetry.space_group_name_H-M   'P 1'
#
loop_
_entity.id
_entity.type
_entity.pdbx_description
1 polymer ?
#
loop_
_entity_poly.entity_id
_entity_poly.type
_entity_poly.pdbx_seq_one_letter_code
_entity_poly.pdbx_strand_id
1 'polypeptide(L)'
;MLRRKVQTEIAEYLDNGSEKILILDGARQIGKSYIIRHEGKKRFKNYIEIDLYEDKKGDRLFEGTRNKEDFYLRLSTIAGNRLGEKSNTLVFLDEIQAYPDMLTLLKFLRQDDRFTYIVSGSQLGIALNETLSKPGGRIKVVKMFQLDFEEFLWANNVGEEFINHARQSYMQRVSLDEPLHNRMMDLFKKYLLVGGLPDAVNKFIETHNIVEVRSAQKDVYELYKGDASQYDKERKLVIERIYELVPSYLENKKKRVHFNQIENKKQARAWQYQAEFEYLVKSGICNEVKAVSNPRFPLVESESKNLLKLYLNDVGLLTRLLYQYSISAIMNDEKSVNLGSVYESVVCSELVAHGFPLFYYDSKKKGEVEFLVNDYDLLSVVPVEVKSGKDYNIHASLDAFVSTPDYHIKQGFVLSNEREVTQNGKVTYLPVYFVMFFIPSTPPEKMIV
;
A
#
# COMPACT_ATOMS: atom_id res chain seq x y z
N MET A 1 -18.58 6.35 8.18
CA MET A 1 -17.22 6.70 7.71
C MET A 1 -16.25 5.64 8.21
N LEU A 2 -15.41 5.09 7.34
CA LEU A 2 -14.35 4.18 7.75
C LEU A 2 -13.23 4.96 8.46
N ARG A 3 -12.83 4.54 9.65
CA ARG A 3 -11.71 5.12 10.39
C ARG A 3 -10.40 4.71 9.71
N ARG A 4 -9.45 5.65 9.54
CA ARG A 4 -8.18 5.43 8.86
C ARG A 4 -7.02 5.94 9.70
N LYS A 5 -5.89 5.24 9.68
CA LYS A 5 -4.66 5.65 10.38
C LYS A 5 -4.15 7.00 9.90
N VAL A 6 -4.19 7.23 8.59
CA VAL A 6 -3.76 8.49 7.96
C VAL A 6 -4.59 9.70 8.39
N GLN A 7 -5.78 9.50 8.95
CA GLN A 7 -6.65 10.57 9.45
C GLN A 7 -5.98 11.40 10.53
N THR A 8 -5.22 10.77 11.42
CA THR A 8 -4.47 11.46 12.49
C THR A 8 -3.45 12.43 11.88
N GLU A 9 -2.70 12.00 10.89
CA GLU A 9 -1.67 12.83 10.25
C GLU A 9 -2.27 14.02 9.48
N ILE A 10 -3.42 13.80 8.80
CA ILE A 10 -4.17 14.89 8.14
C ILE A 10 -4.70 15.87 9.19
N ALA A 11 -5.26 15.37 10.29
CA ALA A 11 -5.79 16.19 11.38
C ALA A 11 -4.69 17.08 11.99
N GLU A 12 -3.55 16.48 12.35
CA GLU A 12 -2.40 17.20 12.89
C GLU A 12 -1.88 18.27 11.93
N TYR A 13 -1.81 17.97 10.63
CA TYR A 13 -1.41 18.92 9.61
C TYR A 13 -2.38 20.12 9.54
N LEU A 14 -3.68 19.88 9.57
CA LEU A 14 -4.70 20.91 9.47
C LEU A 14 -4.83 21.75 10.75
N ASP A 15 -4.60 21.14 11.93
CA ASP A 15 -4.71 21.80 13.23
C ASP A 15 -3.46 22.63 13.57
N ASN A 16 -2.27 22.11 13.30
CA ASN A 16 -1.00 22.74 13.70
C ASN A 16 -0.36 23.56 12.57
N GLY A 17 -0.83 23.39 11.33
CA GLY A 17 -0.18 23.96 10.16
C GLY A 17 1.17 23.30 9.89
N SER A 18 1.82 23.68 8.81
CA SER A 18 3.15 23.16 8.43
C SER A 18 3.84 24.15 7.50
N GLU A 19 5.16 24.14 7.48
CA GLU A 19 5.97 24.82 6.46
C GLU A 19 5.89 24.13 5.08
N LYS A 20 5.23 22.97 4.99
CA LYS A 20 5.09 22.16 3.78
C LYS A 20 3.60 21.99 3.47
N ILE A 21 3.26 21.90 2.17
CA ILE A 21 1.93 21.49 1.74
C ILE A 21 1.85 19.96 1.83
N LEU A 22 0.81 19.46 2.46
CA LEU A 22 0.53 18.02 2.52
C LEU A 22 -0.04 17.53 1.19
N ILE A 23 0.56 16.50 0.64
CA ILE A 23 0.06 15.77 -0.52
C ILE A 23 -0.26 14.34 -0.12
N LEU A 24 -1.51 13.94 -0.27
CA LEU A 24 -1.96 12.58 -0.03
C LEU A 24 -1.86 11.77 -1.33
N ASP A 25 -0.88 10.87 -1.40
CA ASP A 25 -0.60 10.02 -2.57
C ASP A 25 -1.09 8.59 -2.34
N GLY A 26 -1.59 7.95 -3.39
CA GLY A 26 -2.02 6.54 -3.35
C GLY A 26 -2.95 6.19 -4.49
N ALA A 27 -3.28 4.91 -4.65
CA ALA A 27 -4.12 4.40 -5.72
C ALA A 27 -5.48 5.11 -5.79
N ARG A 28 -6.16 4.99 -6.92
CA ARG A 28 -7.57 5.44 -7.04
C ARG A 28 -8.48 4.60 -6.15
N GLN A 29 -9.63 5.15 -5.78
CA GLN A 29 -10.70 4.47 -5.03
C GLN A 29 -10.31 3.97 -3.62
N ILE A 30 -9.24 4.52 -3.01
CA ILE A 30 -8.85 4.18 -1.63
C ILE A 30 -9.34 5.18 -0.59
N GLY A 31 -10.12 6.21 -1.02
CA GLY A 31 -10.79 7.16 -0.13
C GLY A 31 -10.04 8.46 0.18
N LYS A 32 -9.00 8.83 -0.61
CA LYS A 32 -8.20 10.06 -0.40
C LYS A 32 -9.07 11.33 -0.30
N SER A 33 -9.83 11.62 -1.35
CA SER A 33 -10.67 12.83 -1.42
C SER A 33 -11.76 12.83 -0.36
N TYR A 34 -12.29 11.65 -0.02
CA TYR A 34 -13.29 11.51 1.03
C TYR A 34 -12.75 11.94 2.41
N ILE A 35 -11.57 11.45 2.80
CA ILE A 35 -10.99 11.74 4.12
C ILE A 35 -10.54 13.19 4.23
N ILE A 36 -9.96 13.76 3.15
CA ILE A 36 -9.58 15.19 3.10
C ILE A 36 -10.82 16.06 3.24
N ARG A 37 -11.89 15.74 2.51
CA ARG A 37 -13.18 16.46 2.56
C ARG A 37 -13.79 16.42 3.96
N HIS A 38 -13.75 15.26 4.60
CA HIS A 38 -14.28 15.08 5.95
C HIS A 38 -13.52 15.93 6.97
N GLU A 39 -12.19 15.82 6.99
CA GLU A 39 -11.36 16.55 7.96
C GLU A 39 -11.31 18.05 7.68
N GLY A 40 -11.32 18.44 6.41
CA GLY A 40 -11.31 19.83 5.99
C GLY A 40 -12.61 20.56 6.35
N LYS A 41 -13.77 20.00 6.02
CA LYS A 41 -15.08 20.59 6.35
C LYS A 41 -15.36 20.68 7.85
N LYS A 42 -14.74 19.81 8.65
CA LYS A 42 -14.86 19.84 10.11
C LYS A 42 -14.11 21.02 10.73
N ARG A 43 -13.01 21.49 10.10
CA ARG A 43 -12.08 22.46 10.66
C ARG A 43 -12.17 23.84 10.03
N PHE A 44 -12.50 23.93 8.75
CA PHE A 44 -12.47 25.19 8.01
C PHE A 44 -13.88 25.65 7.63
N LYS A 45 -14.18 26.92 7.94
CA LYS A 45 -15.44 27.55 7.54
C LYS A 45 -15.57 27.65 6.03
N ASN A 46 -14.47 27.99 5.36
CA ASN A 46 -14.38 28.13 3.91
C ASN A 46 -13.59 26.94 3.35
N TYR A 47 -14.30 25.95 2.84
CA TYR A 47 -13.74 24.79 2.18
C TYR A 47 -13.95 24.93 0.68
N ILE A 48 -12.85 24.95 -0.08
CA ILE A 48 -12.86 25.08 -1.53
C ILE A 48 -12.15 23.85 -2.09
N GLU A 49 -12.88 23.05 -2.84
CA GLU A 49 -12.39 21.84 -3.49
C GLU A 49 -12.36 22.07 -5.00
N ILE A 50 -11.25 21.68 -5.63
CA ILE A 50 -11.03 21.77 -7.07
C ILE A 50 -10.58 20.40 -7.52
N ASP A 51 -11.46 19.70 -8.24
CA ASP A 51 -11.10 18.49 -8.95
C ASP A 51 -10.44 18.86 -10.28
N LEU A 52 -9.11 18.73 -10.33
CA LEU A 52 -8.33 19.10 -11.51
C LEU A 52 -8.50 18.14 -12.68
N TYR A 53 -8.95 16.92 -12.42
CA TYR A 53 -9.25 15.96 -13.48
C TYR A 53 -10.58 16.29 -14.19
N GLU A 54 -11.61 16.66 -13.41
CA GLU A 54 -12.88 17.12 -13.96
C GLU A 54 -12.70 18.48 -14.68
N ASP A 55 -11.91 19.39 -14.11
CA ASP A 55 -11.57 20.66 -14.75
C ASP A 55 -10.92 20.43 -16.13
N LYS A 56 -9.97 19.51 -16.22
CA LYS A 56 -9.27 19.18 -17.48
C LYS A 56 -10.19 18.59 -18.55
N LYS A 57 -11.22 17.86 -18.14
CA LYS A 57 -12.24 17.33 -19.06
C LYS A 57 -13.31 18.34 -19.45
N GLY A 58 -13.58 19.32 -18.58
CA GLY A 58 -14.60 20.33 -18.75
C GLY A 58 -14.02 21.68 -19.22
N ASP A 59 -14.15 22.70 -18.37
CA ASP A 59 -13.86 24.10 -18.72
C ASP A 59 -12.37 24.40 -18.87
N ARG A 60 -11.49 23.54 -18.38
CA ARG A 60 -10.03 23.71 -18.41
C ARG A 60 -9.57 25.04 -17.79
N LEU A 61 -10.26 25.46 -16.74
CA LEU A 61 -10.02 26.75 -16.12
C LEU A 61 -8.58 26.88 -15.58
N PHE A 62 -7.99 25.76 -15.09
CA PHE A 62 -6.62 25.76 -14.55
C PHE A 62 -5.55 25.38 -15.56
N GLU A 63 -5.92 25.10 -16.83
CA GLU A 63 -4.95 24.79 -17.89
C GLU A 63 -4.02 25.98 -18.15
N GLY A 64 -2.72 25.72 -18.22
CA GLY A 64 -1.72 26.75 -18.49
C GLY A 64 -1.54 27.80 -17.39
N THR A 65 -1.96 27.50 -16.15
CA THR A 65 -1.71 28.37 -14.99
C THR A 65 -0.20 28.59 -14.80
N ARG A 66 0.27 29.83 -14.94
CA ARG A 66 1.70 30.16 -15.02
C ARG A 66 2.33 30.55 -13.69
N ASN A 67 1.59 31.24 -12.84
CA ASN A 67 2.08 31.79 -11.59
C ASN A 67 0.96 31.85 -10.54
N LYS A 68 1.30 32.29 -9.33
CA LYS A 68 0.34 32.35 -8.21
C LYS A 68 -0.76 33.39 -8.43
N GLU A 69 -0.48 34.52 -9.08
CA GLU A 69 -1.45 35.58 -9.37
C GLU A 69 -2.54 35.05 -10.34
N ASP A 70 -2.13 34.36 -11.38
CA ASP A 70 -3.03 33.68 -12.33
C ASP A 70 -3.85 32.59 -11.64
N PHE A 71 -3.22 31.81 -10.75
CA PHE A 71 -3.93 30.82 -9.94
C PHE A 71 -5.01 31.47 -9.05
N TYR A 72 -4.69 32.56 -8.35
CA TYR A 72 -5.66 33.23 -7.48
C TYR A 72 -6.81 33.88 -8.27
N LEU A 73 -6.53 34.39 -9.44
CA LEU A 73 -7.57 34.91 -10.33
C LEU A 73 -8.57 33.81 -10.69
N ARG A 74 -8.07 32.66 -11.15
CA ARG A 74 -8.90 31.48 -11.50
C ARG A 74 -9.64 30.93 -10.27
N LEU A 75 -8.94 30.81 -9.15
CA LEU A 75 -9.56 30.39 -7.88
C LEU A 75 -10.72 31.30 -7.49
N SER A 76 -10.59 32.61 -7.67
CA SER A 76 -11.63 33.57 -7.31
C SER A 76 -12.92 33.40 -8.15
N THR A 77 -12.84 32.91 -9.37
CA THR A 77 -14.03 32.64 -10.22
C THR A 77 -14.85 31.47 -9.68
N ILE A 78 -14.21 30.47 -9.06
CA ILE A 78 -14.90 29.31 -8.47
C ILE A 78 -15.36 29.62 -7.05
N ALA A 79 -14.49 30.23 -6.26
CA ALA A 79 -14.70 30.43 -4.83
C ALA A 79 -15.63 31.60 -4.53
N GLY A 80 -15.62 32.63 -5.37
CA GLY A 80 -16.40 33.87 -5.12
C GLY A 80 -16.10 34.46 -3.73
N ASN A 81 -17.14 34.77 -2.98
CA ASN A 81 -17.04 35.37 -1.64
C ASN A 81 -16.59 34.36 -0.55
N ARG A 82 -16.27 33.10 -0.88
CA ARG A 82 -15.78 32.12 0.08
C ARG A 82 -14.28 32.24 0.36
N LEU A 83 -13.56 33.09 -0.35
CA LEU A 83 -12.15 33.38 -0.06
C LEU A 83 -12.09 34.31 1.17
N GLY A 84 -11.61 33.77 2.28
CA GLY A 84 -11.42 34.47 3.54
C GLY A 84 -9.94 34.50 3.96
N GLU A 85 -9.71 34.60 5.26
CA GLU A 85 -8.37 34.52 5.84
C GLU A 85 -7.83 33.08 5.83
N LYS A 86 -6.51 32.93 5.89
CA LYS A 86 -5.81 31.65 5.92
C LYS A 86 -6.34 30.71 7.00
N SER A 87 -6.54 31.22 8.21
CA SER A 87 -7.03 30.46 9.37
C SER A 87 -8.41 29.81 9.15
N ASN A 88 -9.21 30.38 8.23
CA ASN A 88 -10.57 29.96 7.96
C ASN A 88 -10.78 29.33 6.58
N THR A 89 -9.74 29.30 5.74
CA THR A 89 -9.86 28.88 4.34
C THR A 89 -8.93 27.73 4.01
N LEU A 90 -9.50 26.60 3.62
CA LEU A 90 -8.80 25.45 3.08
C LEU A 90 -9.07 25.35 1.58
N VAL A 91 -8.00 25.29 0.79
CA VAL A 91 -8.05 24.98 -0.65
C VAL A 91 -7.54 23.56 -0.85
N PHE A 92 -8.42 22.68 -1.30
CA PHE A 92 -8.12 21.31 -1.64
C PHE A 92 -8.00 21.16 -3.16
N LEU A 93 -6.81 20.74 -3.62
CA LEU A 93 -6.53 20.42 -5.02
C LEU A 93 -6.55 18.90 -5.19
N ASP A 94 -7.61 18.37 -5.77
CA ASP A 94 -7.76 16.93 -6.01
C ASP A 94 -7.21 16.54 -7.38
N GLU A 95 -6.63 15.35 -7.49
CA GLU A 95 -6.08 14.76 -8.72
C GLU A 95 -5.04 15.66 -9.41
N ILE A 96 -4.04 16.15 -8.65
CA ILE A 96 -3.05 17.14 -9.12
C ILE A 96 -2.25 16.70 -10.36
N GLN A 97 -2.11 15.39 -10.59
CA GLN A 97 -1.43 14.85 -11.75
C GLN A 97 -2.14 15.19 -13.08
N ALA A 98 -3.39 15.66 -13.03
CA ALA A 98 -4.08 16.15 -14.22
C ALA A 98 -3.35 17.35 -14.87
N TYR A 99 -2.71 18.17 -14.02
CA TYR A 99 -1.88 19.30 -14.44
C TYR A 99 -0.51 19.24 -13.75
N PRO A 100 0.48 18.51 -14.29
CA PRO A 100 1.79 18.33 -13.65
C PRO A 100 2.51 19.63 -13.31
N ASP A 101 2.32 20.69 -14.10
CA ASP A 101 2.91 22.02 -13.85
C ASP A 101 2.42 22.65 -12.54
N MET A 102 1.23 22.28 -12.05
CA MET A 102 0.69 22.72 -10.78
C MET A 102 1.54 22.26 -9.60
N LEU A 103 2.25 21.12 -9.72
CA LEU A 103 3.18 20.66 -8.68
C LEU A 103 4.32 21.67 -8.44
N THR A 104 4.82 22.30 -9.53
CA THR A 104 5.81 23.38 -9.39
C THR A 104 5.21 24.61 -8.73
N LEU A 105 3.95 24.92 -9.01
CA LEU A 105 3.25 26.07 -8.44
C LEU A 105 3.05 25.96 -6.90
N LEU A 106 2.90 24.74 -6.37
CA LEU A 106 2.74 24.51 -4.93
C LEU A 106 3.84 25.20 -4.09
N LYS A 107 5.08 25.24 -4.62
CA LYS A 107 6.19 25.95 -3.95
C LYS A 107 5.87 27.44 -3.73
N PHE A 108 5.33 28.08 -4.75
CA PHE A 108 5.01 29.51 -4.71
C PHE A 108 3.75 29.80 -3.88
N LEU A 109 2.74 28.93 -3.95
CA LEU A 109 1.56 29.01 -3.10
C LEU A 109 1.92 28.89 -1.61
N ARG A 110 2.86 27.97 -1.30
CA ARG A 110 3.35 27.82 0.06
C ARG A 110 4.16 29.03 0.55
N GLN A 111 4.97 29.65 -0.32
CA GLN A 111 5.73 30.85 0.01
C GLN A 111 4.84 32.07 0.25
N ASP A 112 3.78 32.20 -0.53
CA ASP A 112 2.80 33.28 -0.38
C ASP A 112 1.92 33.12 0.87
N ASP A 113 1.72 31.89 1.31
CA ASP A 113 1.05 31.50 2.56
C ASP A 113 -0.34 32.10 2.76
N ARG A 114 -1.05 32.37 1.66
CA ARG A 114 -2.34 33.06 1.65
C ARG A 114 -3.49 32.23 2.21
N PHE A 115 -3.46 30.90 1.96
CA PHE A 115 -4.46 29.94 2.42
C PHE A 115 -3.80 28.68 2.96
N THR A 116 -4.57 27.84 3.65
CA THR A 116 -4.16 26.47 3.94
C THR A 116 -4.44 25.61 2.70
N TYR A 117 -3.46 24.81 2.29
CA TYR A 117 -3.57 23.94 1.13
C TYR A 117 -3.40 22.48 1.52
N ILE A 118 -4.19 21.61 0.92
CA ILE A 118 -3.98 20.16 0.92
C ILE A 118 -4.19 19.66 -0.50
N VAL A 119 -3.47 18.62 -0.88
CA VAL A 119 -3.46 18.12 -2.25
C VAL A 119 -3.64 16.62 -2.23
N SER A 120 -4.31 16.07 -3.24
CA SER A 120 -4.31 14.62 -3.49
C SER A 120 -3.81 14.29 -4.90
N GLY A 121 -3.32 13.07 -5.05
CA GLY A 121 -2.94 12.53 -6.35
C GLY A 121 -2.94 11.01 -6.34
N SER A 122 -3.20 10.41 -7.48
CA SER A 122 -3.22 8.95 -7.65
C SER A 122 -2.01 8.39 -8.40
N GLN A 123 -1.16 9.26 -8.93
CA GLN A 123 0.02 8.91 -9.73
C GLN A 123 1.14 9.92 -9.49
N LEU A 124 1.26 10.40 -8.26
CA LEU A 124 2.18 11.48 -7.93
C LEU A 124 3.63 11.13 -8.25
N GLY A 125 4.05 9.89 -7.97
CA GLY A 125 5.41 9.42 -8.28
C GLY A 125 5.76 9.49 -9.77
N ILE A 126 4.75 9.41 -10.65
CA ILE A 126 4.91 9.57 -12.10
C ILE A 126 4.95 11.07 -12.44
N ALA A 127 3.97 11.82 -11.99
CA ALA A 127 3.85 13.25 -12.25
C ALA A 127 5.08 14.06 -11.79
N LEU A 128 5.67 13.70 -10.63
CA LEU A 128 6.90 14.33 -10.13
C LEU A 128 8.14 14.10 -11.02
N ASN A 129 8.16 13.02 -11.80
CA ASN A 129 9.24 12.78 -12.77
C ASN A 129 9.08 13.62 -14.04
N GLU A 130 7.86 14.04 -14.37
CA GLU A 130 7.53 14.83 -15.53
C GLU A 130 7.65 16.34 -15.29
N THR A 131 7.74 16.77 -14.01
CA THR A 131 7.84 18.19 -13.68
C THR A 131 9.23 18.77 -13.92
N LEU A 132 9.28 19.95 -14.52
CA LEU A 132 10.52 20.70 -14.81
C LEU A 132 11.29 21.09 -13.54
N SER A 133 10.61 21.28 -12.42
CA SER A 133 11.21 21.66 -11.15
C SER A 133 10.49 20.97 -10.00
N LYS A 134 11.18 20.06 -9.30
CA LYS A 134 10.63 19.42 -8.10
C LYS A 134 10.42 20.47 -6.99
N PRO A 135 9.29 20.49 -6.30
CA PRO A 135 8.98 21.46 -5.23
C PRO A 135 9.78 21.16 -3.94
N GLY A 136 11.09 20.97 -4.07
CA GLY A 136 11.99 20.51 -3.02
C GLY A 136 11.80 21.21 -1.68
N GLY A 137 11.58 20.44 -0.62
CA GLY A 137 11.47 20.92 0.75
C GLY A 137 10.15 21.61 1.12
N ARG A 138 9.26 21.93 0.17
CA ARG A 138 8.00 22.66 0.39
C ARG A 138 6.75 21.80 0.37
N ILE A 139 6.91 20.50 0.12
CA ILE A 139 5.83 19.50 0.16
C ILE A 139 6.19 18.38 1.14
N LYS A 140 5.15 17.81 1.75
CA LYS A 140 5.21 16.56 2.52
C LYS A 140 4.29 15.57 1.83
N VAL A 141 4.84 14.49 1.30
CA VAL A 141 4.06 13.42 0.69
C VAL A 141 3.75 12.37 1.75
N VAL A 142 2.47 12.08 1.93
CA VAL A 142 1.95 11.02 2.79
C VAL A 142 1.31 9.98 1.90
N LYS A 143 1.74 8.74 2.03
CA LYS A 143 1.14 7.63 1.29
C LYS A 143 -0.09 7.10 2.01
N MET A 144 -1.16 6.92 1.26
CA MET A 144 -2.36 6.24 1.70
C MET A 144 -2.50 4.93 0.93
N PHE A 145 -2.83 3.87 1.65
CA PHE A 145 -3.06 2.54 1.10
C PHE A 145 -4.54 2.15 1.24
N GLN A 146 -4.92 0.95 0.82
CA GLN A 146 -6.18 0.32 1.17
C GLN A 146 -6.25 0.16 2.70
N LEU A 147 -7.41 -0.18 3.26
CA LEU A 147 -7.48 -0.51 4.68
C LEU A 147 -6.55 -1.69 4.96
N ASP A 148 -5.66 -1.52 5.94
CA ASP A 148 -4.93 -2.64 6.52
C ASP A 148 -5.83 -3.46 7.45
N PHE A 149 -5.32 -4.57 7.98
CA PHE A 149 -6.14 -5.46 8.78
C PHE A 149 -6.64 -4.79 10.08
N GLU A 150 -5.84 -3.95 10.73
CA GLU A 150 -6.29 -3.22 11.92
C GLU A 150 -7.42 -2.23 11.59
N GLU A 151 -7.33 -1.51 10.48
CA GLU A 151 -8.39 -0.61 9.98
C GLU A 151 -9.66 -1.40 9.60
N PHE A 152 -9.50 -2.62 9.06
CA PHE A 152 -10.61 -3.53 8.80
C PHE A 152 -11.28 -4.01 10.09
N LEU A 153 -10.52 -4.27 11.15
CA LEU A 153 -11.07 -4.59 12.47
C LEU A 153 -11.90 -3.41 13.01
N TRP A 154 -11.40 -2.18 12.93
CA TRP A 154 -12.16 -0.98 13.31
C TRP A 154 -13.46 -0.85 12.51
N ALA A 155 -13.40 -1.08 11.20
CA ALA A 155 -14.56 -1.03 10.32
C ALA A 155 -15.64 -2.06 10.70
N ASN A 156 -15.23 -3.20 11.23
CA ASN A 156 -16.13 -4.26 11.73
C ASN A 156 -16.51 -4.09 13.22
N ASN A 157 -16.33 -2.89 13.79
CA ASN A 157 -16.66 -2.56 15.18
C ASN A 157 -15.98 -3.47 16.22
N VAL A 158 -14.76 -3.94 15.92
CA VAL A 158 -13.95 -4.65 16.89
C VAL A 158 -13.43 -3.66 17.93
N GLY A 159 -13.67 -3.98 19.22
CA GLY A 159 -13.32 -3.09 20.32
C GLY A 159 -11.80 -2.88 20.45
N GLU A 160 -11.40 -1.67 20.79
CA GLU A 160 -9.99 -1.30 21.02
C GLU A 160 -9.32 -2.17 22.10
N GLU A 161 -10.07 -2.59 23.12
CA GLU A 161 -9.55 -3.47 24.18
C GLU A 161 -9.04 -4.79 23.63
N PHE A 162 -9.78 -5.41 22.68
CA PHE A 162 -9.35 -6.66 22.07
C PHE A 162 -8.11 -6.45 21.17
N ILE A 163 -8.08 -5.37 20.39
CA ILE A 163 -6.92 -5.04 19.55
C ILE A 163 -5.68 -4.78 20.43
N ASN A 164 -5.85 -4.02 21.52
CA ASN A 164 -4.76 -3.72 22.45
C ASN A 164 -4.29 -4.97 23.19
N HIS A 165 -5.19 -5.88 23.58
CA HIS A 165 -4.83 -7.16 24.17
C HIS A 165 -3.99 -8.01 23.19
N ALA A 166 -4.41 -8.08 21.92
CA ALA A 166 -3.64 -8.75 20.87
C ALA A 166 -2.27 -8.11 20.65
N ARG A 167 -2.20 -6.76 20.69
CA ARG A 167 -0.92 -6.02 20.60
C ARG A 167 0.02 -6.33 21.76
N GLN A 168 -0.50 -6.37 22.99
CA GLN A 168 0.28 -6.75 24.16
C GLN A 168 0.79 -8.19 24.06
N SER A 169 -0.06 -9.12 23.62
CA SER A 169 0.32 -10.52 23.38
C SER A 169 1.45 -10.63 22.36
N TYR A 170 1.37 -9.87 21.24
CA TYR A 170 2.45 -9.77 20.29
C TYR A 170 3.76 -9.24 20.88
N MET A 171 3.69 -8.15 21.64
CA MET A 171 4.87 -7.53 22.27
C MET A 171 5.53 -8.44 23.31
N GLN A 172 4.73 -9.16 24.11
CA GLN A 172 5.18 -10.07 25.15
C GLN A 172 5.56 -11.46 24.61
N ARG A 173 5.33 -11.72 23.31
CA ARG A 173 5.55 -13.02 22.69
C ARG A 173 4.75 -14.15 23.35
N VAL A 174 3.50 -13.89 23.66
CA VAL A 174 2.57 -14.86 24.25
C VAL A 174 1.39 -15.12 23.30
N SER A 175 0.85 -16.32 23.34
CA SER A 175 -0.30 -16.72 22.52
C SER A 175 -1.58 -16.10 23.09
N LEU A 176 -2.50 -15.71 22.20
CA LEU A 176 -3.90 -15.49 22.60
C LEU A 176 -4.51 -16.80 23.09
N ASP A 177 -5.50 -16.74 23.95
CA ASP A 177 -6.31 -17.93 24.23
C ASP A 177 -7.05 -18.41 22.98
N GLU A 178 -7.52 -19.65 23.00
CA GLU A 178 -8.11 -20.29 21.83
C GLU A 178 -9.37 -19.56 21.31
N PRO A 179 -10.32 -19.12 22.14
CA PRO A 179 -11.48 -18.34 21.67
C PRO A 179 -11.10 -17.03 20.99
N LEU A 180 -10.15 -16.29 21.55
CA LEU A 180 -9.69 -15.00 20.98
C LEU A 180 -8.90 -15.22 19.70
N HIS A 181 -8.04 -16.23 19.64
CA HIS A 181 -7.35 -16.63 18.42
C HIS A 181 -8.33 -16.99 17.30
N ASN A 182 -9.31 -17.86 17.60
CA ASN A 182 -10.31 -18.29 16.61
C ASN A 182 -11.13 -17.10 16.09
N ARG A 183 -11.48 -16.15 16.96
CA ARG A 183 -12.17 -14.93 16.56
C ARG A 183 -11.30 -14.05 15.65
N MET A 184 -10.01 -13.91 15.97
CA MET A 184 -9.07 -13.12 15.16
C MET A 184 -8.84 -13.77 13.79
N MET A 185 -8.70 -15.11 13.75
CA MET A 185 -8.56 -15.85 12.50
C MET A 185 -9.82 -15.78 11.62
N ASP A 186 -11.02 -15.84 12.20
CA ASP A 186 -12.27 -15.65 11.45
C ASP A 186 -12.33 -14.27 10.78
N LEU A 187 -11.97 -13.22 11.52
CA LEU A 187 -11.89 -11.86 10.98
C LEU A 187 -10.79 -11.71 9.92
N PHE A 188 -9.64 -12.35 10.13
CA PHE A 188 -8.55 -12.34 9.16
C PHE A 188 -8.95 -13.05 7.85
N LYS A 189 -9.61 -14.20 7.93
CA LYS A 189 -10.13 -14.90 6.74
C LYS A 189 -11.19 -14.08 6.00
N LYS A 190 -12.04 -13.35 6.72
CA LYS A 190 -12.96 -12.39 6.10
C LYS A 190 -12.20 -11.27 5.39
N TYR A 191 -11.14 -10.77 5.99
CA TYR A 191 -10.27 -9.78 5.34
C TYR A 191 -9.60 -10.32 4.07
N LEU A 192 -9.17 -11.60 4.04
CA LEU A 192 -8.66 -12.22 2.82
C LEU A 192 -9.70 -12.22 1.67
N LEU A 193 -10.98 -12.33 1.99
CA LEU A 193 -12.06 -12.29 1.01
C LEU A 193 -12.42 -10.86 0.58
N VAL A 194 -12.56 -9.96 1.56
CA VAL A 194 -13.08 -8.61 1.34
C VAL A 194 -11.98 -7.66 0.87
N GLY A 195 -10.75 -7.84 1.38
CA GLY A 195 -9.66 -6.90 1.19
C GLY A 195 -9.86 -5.60 1.96
N GLY A 196 -9.06 -4.59 1.60
CA GLY A 196 -9.07 -3.27 2.20
C GLY A 196 -9.62 -2.16 1.29
N LEU A 197 -10.17 -2.47 0.12
CA LEU A 197 -10.80 -1.46 -0.72
C LEU A 197 -12.05 -0.88 -0.05
N PRO A 198 -12.16 0.45 0.16
CA PRO A 198 -13.25 1.05 0.94
C PRO A 198 -14.65 0.65 0.49
N ASP A 199 -14.89 0.59 -0.83
CA ASP A 199 -16.21 0.22 -1.36
C ASP A 199 -16.54 -1.25 -1.07
N ALA A 200 -15.56 -2.16 -1.19
CA ALA A 200 -15.73 -3.56 -0.85
C ALA A 200 -16.00 -3.75 0.66
N VAL A 201 -15.25 -3.02 1.51
CA VAL A 201 -15.45 -3.05 2.96
C VAL A 201 -16.81 -2.49 3.36
N ASN A 202 -17.25 -1.37 2.78
CA ASN A 202 -18.59 -0.81 3.03
C ASN A 202 -19.68 -1.80 2.62
N LYS A 203 -19.59 -2.41 1.42
CA LYS A 203 -20.54 -3.44 0.97
C LYS A 203 -20.59 -4.62 1.93
N PHE A 204 -19.44 -5.07 2.41
CA PHE A 204 -19.39 -6.15 3.39
C PHE A 204 -20.08 -5.79 4.71
N ILE A 205 -19.84 -4.60 5.24
CA ILE A 205 -20.43 -4.14 6.51
C ILE A 205 -21.93 -3.94 6.38
N GLU A 206 -22.39 -3.37 5.25
CA GLU A 206 -23.79 -3.03 5.03
C GLU A 206 -24.65 -4.26 4.76
N THR A 207 -24.13 -5.24 4.01
CA THR A 207 -24.96 -6.32 3.44
C THR A 207 -24.55 -7.72 3.86
N HIS A 208 -23.33 -7.91 4.34
CA HIS A 208 -22.69 -9.22 4.55
C HIS A 208 -22.79 -10.14 3.31
N ASN A 209 -22.96 -9.56 2.13
CA ASN A 209 -23.15 -10.27 0.87
C ASN A 209 -21.89 -10.26 0.01
N ILE A 210 -21.27 -11.43 -0.11
CA ILE A 210 -20.02 -11.56 -0.88
C ILE A 210 -20.21 -11.24 -2.38
N VAL A 211 -21.43 -11.39 -2.93
CA VAL A 211 -21.70 -11.06 -4.34
C VAL A 211 -21.54 -9.57 -4.59
N GLU A 212 -22.04 -8.73 -3.68
CA GLU A 212 -21.87 -7.28 -3.76
C GLU A 212 -20.44 -6.84 -3.54
N VAL A 213 -19.74 -7.48 -2.60
CA VAL A 213 -18.30 -7.28 -2.39
C VAL A 213 -17.51 -7.57 -3.67
N ARG A 214 -17.78 -8.73 -4.31
CA ARG A 214 -17.12 -9.12 -5.57
C ARG A 214 -17.45 -8.18 -6.74
N SER A 215 -18.65 -7.59 -6.75
CA SER A 215 -19.00 -6.55 -7.73
C SER A 215 -18.15 -5.29 -7.54
N ALA A 216 -18.08 -4.77 -6.31
CA ALA A 216 -17.26 -3.60 -6.01
C ALA A 216 -15.77 -3.83 -6.35
N GLN A 217 -15.24 -5.01 -6.01
CA GLN A 217 -13.87 -5.41 -6.37
C GLN A 217 -13.66 -5.48 -7.88
N LYS A 218 -14.68 -5.95 -8.64
CA LYS A 218 -14.63 -5.98 -10.11
C LYS A 218 -14.48 -4.58 -10.68
N ASP A 219 -15.29 -3.66 -10.21
CA ASP A 219 -15.33 -2.30 -10.73
C ASP A 219 -13.98 -1.60 -10.52
N VAL A 220 -13.36 -1.78 -9.34
CA VAL A 220 -12.02 -1.24 -9.06
C VAL A 220 -10.93 -1.93 -9.91
N TYR A 221 -11.01 -3.25 -10.09
CA TYR A 221 -10.05 -3.97 -10.93
C TYR A 221 -10.08 -3.49 -12.39
N GLU A 222 -11.27 -3.33 -12.97
CA GLU A 222 -11.44 -2.81 -14.32
C GLU A 222 -11.00 -1.32 -14.43
N LEU A 223 -11.24 -0.52 -13.39
CA LEU A 223 -10.74 0.85 -13.32
C LEU A 223 -9.21 0.88 -13.39
N TYR A 224 -8.52 0.07 -12.60
CA TYR A 224 -7.05 0.01 -12.59
C TYR A 224 -6.47 -0.43 -13.94
N LYS A 225 -7.13 -1.39 -14.61
CA LYS A 225 -6.78 -1.75 -15.99
C LYS A 225 -6.94 -0.58 -16.95
N GLY A 226 -8.07 0.12 -16.86
CA GLY A 226 -8.36 1.26 -17.71
C GLY A 226 -7.39 2.43 -17.55
N ASP A 227 -6.90 2.65 -16.34
CA ASP A 227 -5.95 3.74 -16.04
C ASP A 227 -4.62 3.62 -16.78
N ALA A 228 -4.19 2.41 -17.09
CA ALA A 228 -3.01 2.17 -17.90
C ALA A 228 -3.04 2.90 -19.25
N SER A 229 -4.25 3.07 -19.82
CA SER A 229 -4.45 3.77 -21.10
C SER A 229 -4.19 5.26 -21.04
N GLN A 230 -4.17 5.85 -19.85
CA GLN A 230 -3.94 7.29 -19.66
C GLN A 230 -2.44 7.61 -19.57
N TYR A 231 -1.64 6.62 -19.19
CA TYR A 231 -0.19 6.78 -19.03
C TYR A 231 0.54 6.69 -20.38
N ASP A 232 0.32 5.63 -21.15
CA ASP A 232 0.99 5.38 -22.42
C ASP A 232 0.05 4.66 -23.38
N LYS A 233 -0.38 5.36 -24.44
CA LYS A 233 -1.32 4.81 -25.42
C LYS A 233 -0.71 3.67 -26.24
N GLU A 234 0.61 3.69 -26.49
CA GLU A 234 1.29 2.69 -27.30
C GLU A 234 1.56 1.42 -26.48
N ARG A 235 1.88 1.57 -25.17
CA ARG A 235 2.23 0.48 -24.27
C ARG A 235 1.07 0.00 -23.39
N LYS A 236 -0.11 0.59 -23.52
CA LYS A 236 -1.33 0.26 -22.75
C LYS A 236 -1.56 -1.26 -22.62
N LEU A 237 -1.59 -1.96 -23.77
CA LEU A 237 -1.87 -3.40 -23.78
C LEU A 237 -0.80 -4.23 -23.05
N VAL A 238 0.42 -3.74 -23.00
CA VAL A 238 1.51 -4.39 -22.29
C VAL A 238 1.33 -4.23 -20.78
N ILE A 239 0.98 -3.03 -20.33
CA ILE A 239 0.69 -2.75 -18.91
C ILE A 239 -0.51 -3.58 -18.43
N GLU A 240 -1.61 -3.56 -19.18
CA GLU A 240 -2.80 -4.37 -18.90
C GLU A 240 -2.44 -5.86 -18.81
N ARG A 241 -1.65 -6.35 -19.76
CA ARG A 241 -1.21 -7.74 -19.79
C ARG A 241 -0.36 -8.13 -18.59
N ILE A 242 0.58 -7.26 -18.18
CA ILE A 242 1.37 -7.49 -16.97
C ILE A 242 0.47 -7.59 -15.75
N TYR A 243 -0.46 -6.66 -15.60
CA TYR A 243 -1.40 -6.64 -14.48
C TYR A 243 -2.28 -7.89 -14.41
N GLU A 244 -2.82 -8.34 -15.55
CA GLU A 244 -3.60 -9.57 -15.67
C GLU A 244 -2.82 -10.84 -15.33
N LEU A 245 -1.52 -10.85 -15.57
CA LEU A 245 -0.65 -12.01 -15.31
C LEU A 245 -0.22 -12.13 -13.84
N VAL A 246 -0.37 -11.06 -13.03
CA VAL A 246 0.07 -11.09 -11.61
C VAL A 246 -0.51 -12.29 -10.84
N PRO A 247 -1.83 -12.59 -10.87
CA PRO A 247 -2.37 -13.75 -10.17
C PRO A 247 -1.76 -15.08 -10.63
N SER A 248 -1.55 -15.24 -11.93
CA SER A 248 -0.93 -16.44 -12.50
C SER A 248 0.52 -16.61 -12.06
N TYR A 249 1.28 -15.53 -11.94
CA TYR A 249 2.65 -15.59 -11.44
C TYR A 249 2.70 -16.04 -9.98
N LEU A 250 1.76 -15.57 -9.16
CA LEU A 250 1.67 -15.92 -7.75
C LEU A 250 1.29 -17.38 -7.49
N GLU A 251 0.56 -18.02 -8.41
CA GLU A 251 0.21 -19.45 -8.34
C GLU A 251 1.36 -20.38 -8.74
N ASN A 252 2.39 -19.85 -9.39
CA ASN A 252 3.56 -20.64 -9.78
C ASN A 252 4.46 -20.96 -8.57
N LYS A 253 5.16 -22.10 -8.60
CA LYS A 253 6.15 -22.47 -7.57
C LYS A 253 7.21 -21.39 -7.34
N LYS A 254 7.61 -20.69 -8.41
CA LYS A 254 8.47 -19.50 -8.35
C LYS A 254 7.62 -18.31 -8.74
N LYS A 255 7.23 -17.53 -7.77
CA LYS A 255 6.32 -16.38 -7.89
C LYS A 255 6.98 -15.16 -8.54
N ARG A 256 7.64 -15.36 -9.67
CA ARG A 256 8.37 -14.32 -10.42
C ARG A 256 7.66 -13.98 -11.71
N VAL A 257 7.86 -12.75 -12.14
CA VAL A 257 7.42 -12.32 -13.46
C VAL A 257 8.17 -13.10 -14.55
N HIS A 258 7.43 -13.71 -15.44
CA HIS A 258 7.95 -14.39 -16.62
C HIS A 258 7.84 -13.49 -17.84
N PHE A 259 8.90 -12.73 -18.14
CA PHE A 259 8.91 -11.71 -19.21
C PHE A 259 8.48 -12.26 -20.57
N ASN A 260 8.79 -13.50 -20.87
CA ASN A 260 8.40 -14.14 -22.13
C ASN A 260 6.88 -14.25 -22.33
N GLN A 261 6.10 -14.27 -21.25
CA GLN A 261 4.64 -14.41 -21.31
C GLN A 261 3.94 -13.08 -21.54
N ILE A 262 4.62 -11.93 -21.36
CA ILE A 262 4.03 -10.61 -21.51
C ILE A 262 3.63 -10.37 -22.95
N GLU A 263 4.55 -10.55 -23.90
CA GLU A 263 4.33 -10.34 -25.33
C GLU A 263 4.62 -11.60 -26.18
N ASN A 264 4.72 -12.79 -25.57
CA ASN A 264 5.06 -14.06 -26.22
C ASN A 264 6.42 -14.02 -26.98
N LYS A 265 7.40 -13.26 -26.47
CA LYS A 265 8.73 -13.11 -27.04
C LYS A 265 9.73 -14.03 -26.36
N LYS A 266 10.38 -14.96 -27.12
CA LYS A 266 11.31 -15.98 -26.58
C LYS A 266 12.53 -15.41 -25.80
N GLN A 267 12.94 -14.17 -26.07
CA GLN A 267 14.14 -13.55 -25.45
C GLN A 267 13.80 -12.25 -24.70
N ALA A 268 12.58 -12.12 -24.17
CA ALA A 268 12.18 -10.96 -23.40
C ALA A 268 13.01 -10.82 -22.11
N ARG A 269 13.42 -9.59 -21.79
CA ARG A 269 14.23 -9.25 -20.62
C ARG A 269 13.57 -8.18 -19.78
N ALA A 270 13.86 -8.16 -18.48
CA ALA A 270 13.28 -7.21 -17.51
C ALA A 270 13.36 -5.74 -17.94
N TRP A 271 14.52 -5.31 -18.46
CA TRP A 271 14.74 -3.91 -18.82
C TRP A 271 13.79 -3.39 -19.93
N GLN A 272 13.22 -4.29 -20.74
CA GLN A 272 12.26 -3.95 -21.80
C GLN A 272 10.89 -3.51 -21.26
N TYR A 273 10.59 -3.83 -20.01
CA TYR A 273 9.31 -3.59 -19.35
C TYR A 273 9.45 -2.77 -18.06
N GLN A 274 10.60 -2.12 -17.87
CA GLN A 274 10.89 -1.37 -16.65
C GLN A 274 9.89 -0.23 -16.43
N ALA A 275 9.54 0.50 -17.49
CA ALA A 275 8.60 1.61 -17.41
C ALA A 275 7.19 1.15 -16.98
N GLU A 276 6.74 0.01 -17.52
CA GLU A 276 5.44 -0.58 -17.21
C GLU A 276 5.38 -1.09 -15.76
N PHE A 277 6.44 -1.73 -15.26
CA PHE A 277 6.52 -2.13 -13.85
C PHE A 277 6.56 -0.91 -12.93
N GLU A 278 7.36 0.09 -13.27
CA GLU A 278 7.40 1.34 -12.50
C GLU A 278 6.04 2.03 -12.48
N TYR A 279 5.30 2.01 -13.58
CA TYR A 279 3.94 2.54 -13.62
C TYR A 279 3.03 1.81 -12.64
N LEU A 280 2.95 0.46 -12.70
CA LEU A 280 2.09 -0.35 -11.84
C LEU A 280 2.40 -0.15 -10.35
N VAL A 281 3.67 0.01 -10.01
CA VAL A 281 4.11 0.20 -8.61
C VAL A 281 3.90 1.65 -8.15
N LYS A 282 4.30 2.64 -8.96
CA LYS A 282 4.18 4.06 -8.61
C LYS A 282 2.73 4.55 -8.59
N SER A 283 1.84 3.94 -9.37
CA SER A 283 0.40 4.19 -9.31
C SER A 283 -0.28 3.55 -8.09
N GLY A 284 0.45 2.68 -7.37
CA GLY A 284 -0.03 2.01 -6.16
C GLY A 284 -1.00 0.86 -6.42
N ILE A 285 -1.12 0.36 -7.66
CA ILE A 285 -2.00 -0.77 -8.01
C ILE A 285 -1.32 -2.13 -7.89
N CYS A 286 0.02 -2.14 -7.81
CA CYS A 286 0.82 -3.32 -7.49
C CYS A 286 1.86 -2.99 -6.41
N ASN A 287 2.22 -4.00 -5.63
CA ASN A 287 3.33 -4.00 -4.69
C ASN A 287 4.49 -4.80 -5.30
N GLU A 288 5.71 -4.26 -5.24
CA GLU A 288 6.91 -4.95 -5.70
C GLU A 288 7.70 -5.55 -4.53
N VAL A 289 8.27 -6.71 -4.75
CA VAL A 289 9.25 -7.32 -3.85
C VAL A 289 10.51 -7.60 -4.68
N LYS A 290 11.61 -6.94 -4.34
CA LYS A 290 12.84 -6.93 -5.12
C LYS A 290 13.77 -8.07 -4.73
N ALA A 291 14.40 -8.71 -5.70
CA ALA A 291 15.41 -9.72 -5.40
C ALA A 291 16.69 -9.10 -4.87
N VAL A 292 17.35 -9.79 -3.93
CA VAL A 292 18.71 -9.46 -3.51
C VAL A 292 19.66 -10.63 -3.82
N SER A 293 20.88 -10.31 -4.24
CA SER A 293 21.92 -11.29 -4.52
C SER A 293 22.73 -11.66 -3.28
N ASN A 294 22.88 -10.73 -2.34
CA ASN A 294 23.56 -10.93 -1.07
C ASN A 294 22.71 -10.30 0.06
N PRO A 295 22.03 -11.13 0.89
CA PRO A 295 21.07 -10.63 1.87
C PRO A 295 21.75 -10.12 3.16
N ARG A 296 22.62 -9.13 3.02
CA ARG A 296 23.26 -8.41 4.12
C ARG A 296 22.63 -7.04 4.29
N PHE A 297 22.67 -6.53 5.50
CA PHE A 297 22.25 -5.16 5.80
C PHE A 297 23.28 -4.15 5.27
N PRO A 298 22.85 -3.06 4.63
CA PRO A 298 21.49 -2.78 4.15
C PRO A 298 21.17 -3.48 2.80
N LEU A 299 19.96 -4.02 2.66
CA LEU A 299 19.53 -4.85 1.52
C LEU A 299 19.64 -4.13 0.16
N VAL A 300 19.52 -2.81 0.14
CA VAL A 300 19.58 -2.01 -1.09
C VAL A 300 20.91 -2.15 -1.85
N GLU A 301 22.00 -2.45 -1.16
CA GLU A 301 23.33 -2.60 -1.79
C GLU A 301 23.41 -3.80 -2.74
N SER A 302 22.58 -4.82 -2.52
CA SER A 302 22.62 -6.07 -3.28
C SER A 302 21.36 -6.32 -4.12
N GLU A 303 20.56 -5.26 -4.34
CA GLU A 303 19.34 -5.32 -5.15
C GLU A 303 19.63 -5.80 -6.57
N SER A 304 18.86 -6.79 -7.05
CA SER A 304 18.95 -7.31 -8.40
C SER A 304 17.87 -6.67 -9.28
N LYS A 305 18.29 -5.90 -10.25
CA LYS A 305 17.39 -5.17 -11.18
C LYS A 305 16.63 -6.09 -12.15
N ASN A 306 16.99 -7.36 -12.24
CA ASN A 306 16.45 -8.29 -13.27
C ASN A 306 15.41 -9.27 -12.73
N LEU A 307 15.14 -9.26 -11.44
CA LEU A 307 14.23 -10.21 -10.80
C LEU A 307 13.33 -9.45 -9.81
N LEU A 308 12.03 -9.59 -10.01
CA LEU A 308 11.03 -9.02 -9.12
C LEU A 308 9.83 -9.95 -8.99
N LYS A 309 9.14 -9.84 -7.87
CA LYS A 309 7.79 -10.36 -7.68
C LYS A 309 6.83 -9.19 -7.66
N LEU A 310 5.67 -9.36 -8.26
CA LEU A 310 4.57 -8.42 -8.19
C LEU A 310 3.39 -9.05 -7.48
N TYR A 311 2.80 -8.29 -6.56
CA TYR A 311 1.56 -8.61 -5.87
C TYR A 311 0.53 -7.55 -6.24
N LEU A 312 -0.75 -7.93 -6.32
CA LEU A 312 -1.81 -6.92 -6.36
C LEU A 312 -1.80 -6.13 -5.06
N ASN A 313 -2.19 -4.88 -5.12
CA ASN A 313 -2.22 -4.02 -3.95
C ASN A 313 -3.28 -4.42 -2.90
N ASP A 314 -4.23 -5.28 -3.26
CA ASP A 314 -5.32 -5.72 -2.40
C ASP A 314 -5.56 -7.23 -2.52
N VAL A 315 -5.61 -7.91 -1.37
CA VAL A 315 -5.81 -9.36 -1.31
C VAL A 315 -7.22 -9.79 -1.75
N GLY A 316 -8.23 -8.93 -1.55
CA GLY A 316 -9.60 -9.18 -1.99
C GLY A 316 -9.70 -9.23 -3.52
N LEU A 317 -8.93 -8.41 -4.24
CA LEU A 317 -8.82 -8.48 -5.69
C LEU A 317 -8.24 -9.84 -6.12
N LEU A 318 -7.16 -10.29 -5.46
CA LEU A 318 -6.54 -11.57 -5.77
C LEU A 318 -7.51 -12.73 -5.54
N THR A 319 -8.16 -12.79 -4.38
CA THR A 319 -9.09 -13.88 -4.04
C THR A 319 -10.34 -13.88 -4.92
N ARG A 320 -10.78 -12.70 -5.38
CA ARG A 320 -11.84 -12.60 -6.39
C ARG A 320 -11.42 -13.24 -7.72
N LEU A 321 -10.21 -12.97 -8.19
CA LEU A 321 -9.71 -13.49 -9.46
C LEU A 321 -9.47 -15.01 -9.41
N LEU A 322 -8.97 -15.53 -8.29
CA LEU A 322 -8.65 -16.94 -8.13
C LEU A 322 -9.88 -17.81 -7.82
N TYR A 323 -10.76 -17.34 -6.93
CA TYR A 323 -11.84 -18.18 -6.37
C TYR A 323 -13.25 -17.69 -6.65
N GLN A 324 -13.42 -16.49 -7.21
CA GLN A 324 -14.70 -15.89 -7.51
C GLN A 324 -15.66 -15.94 -6.30
N TYR A 325 -16.72 -16.72 -6.37
CA TYR A 325 -17.72 -16.88 -5.30
C TYR A 325 -17.47 -18.06 -4.37
N SER A 326 -16.44 -18.86 -4.60
CA SER A 326 -16.10 -20.01 -3.75
C SER A 326 -15.39 -19.56 -2.48
N ILE A 327 -16.16 -19.08 -1.51
CA ILE A 327 -15.62 -18.59 -0.22
C ILE A 327 -15.13 -19.71 0.69
N SER A 328 -15.65 -20.93 0.51
CA SER A 328 -15.29 -22.10 1.34
C SER A 328 -13.79 -22.41 1.29
N ALA A 329 -13.18 -22.20 0.12
CA ALA A 329 -11.74 -22.41 -0.06
C ALA A 329 -10.91 -21.68 1.00
N ILE A 330 -11.26 -20.43 1.31
CA ILE A 330 -10.54 -19.59 2.28
C ILE A 330 -11.07 -19.82 3.70
N MET A 331 -12.39 -19.85 3.88
CA MET A 331 -12.99 -19.95 5.23
C MET A 331 -12.66 -21.29 5.89
N ASN A 332 -12.56 -22.37 5.11
CA ASN A 332 -12.34 -23.73 5.62
C ASN A 332 -10.90 -24.23 5.43
N ASP A 333 -9.97 -23.40 4.97
CA ASP A 333 -8.58 -23.79 4.63
C ASP A 333 -8.54 -25.05 3.76
N GLU A 334 -9.25 -25.04 2.62
CA GLU A 334 -9.38 -26.21 1.76
C GLU A 334 -8.02 -26.67 1.23
N LYS A 335 -7.64 -27.89 1.55
CA LYS A 335 -6.33 -28.47 1.16
C LYS A 335 -6.14 -28.64 -0.36
N SER A 336 -7.23 -28.65 -1.12
CA SER A 336 -7.20 -28.76 -2.59
C SER A 336 -6.79 -27.45 -3.28
N VAL A 337 -6.68 -26.35 -2.54
CA VAL A 337 -6.41 -25.00 -3.04
C VAL A 337 -5.10 -24.48 -2.50
N ASN A 338 -4.30 -23.83 -3.37
CA ASN A 338 -3.06 -23.18 -2.94
C ASN A 338 -3.38 -21.83 -2.28
N LEU A 339 -3.48 -21.79 -0.97
CA LEU A 339 -3.67 -20.56 -0.21
C LEU A 339 -2.36 -19.79 0.06
N GLY A 340 -1.20 -20.37 -0.25
CA GLY A 340 0.09 -19.73 0.00
C GLY A 340 0.22 -18.38 -0.67
N SER A 341 -0.22 -18.24 -1.93
CA SER A 341 -0.20 -16.98 -2.67
C SER A 341 -1.08 -15.89 -2.02
N VAL A 342 -2.23 -16.29 -1.45
CA VAL A 342 -3.16 -15.37 -0.77
C VAL A 342 -2.56 -14.86 0.54
N TYR A 343 -2.00 -15.76 1.36
CA TYR A 343 -1.37 -15.39 2.62
C TYR A 343 -0.11 -14.53 2.42
N GLU A 344 0.71 -14.86 1.42
CA GLU A 344 1.84 -14.00 1.07
C GLU A 344 1.39 -12.63 0.56
N SER A 345 0.31 -12.58 -0.24
CA SER A 345 -0.20 -11.31 -0.76
C SER A 345 -0.71 -10.39 0.35
N VAL A 346 -1.44 -10.90 1.35
CA VAL A 346 -1.88 -10.06 2.47
C VAL A 346 -0.72 -9.59 3.32
N VAL A 347 0.27 -10.47 3.60
CA VAL A 347 1.48 -10.08 4.35
C VAL A 347 2.28 -9.02 3.58
N CYS A 348 2.42 -9.18 2.26
CA CYS A 348 3.05 -8.17 1.40
C CYS A 348 2.33 -6.81 1.52
N SER A 349 1.00 -6.80 1.40
CA SER A 349 0.20 -5.57 1.47
C SER A 349 0.29 -4.90 2.83
N GLU A 350 0.24 -5.66 3.94
CA GLU A 350 0.40 -5.15 5.30
C GLU A 350 1.78 -4.51 5.50
N LEU A 351 2.85 -5.21 5.16
CA LEU A 351 4.22 -4.70 5.31
C LEU A 351 4.46 -3.44 4.47
N VAL A 352 3.95 -3.40 3.23
CA VAL A 352 4.04 -2.20 2.37
C VAL A 352 3.24 -1.04 2.95
N ALA A 353 2.01 -1.28 3.44
CA ALA A 353 1.18 -0.25 4.08
C ALA A 353 1.83 0.31 5.34
N HIS A 354 2.60 -0.50 6.05
CA HIS A 354 3.38 -0.07 7.22
C HIS A 354 4.71 0.62 6.86
N GLY A 355 5.06 0.70 5.57
CA GLY A 355 6.21 1.46 5.09
C GLY A 355 7.50 0.66 4.94
N PHE A 356 7.45 -0.68 4.96
CA PHE A 356 8.62 -1.50 4.71
C PHE A 356 8.95 -1.58 3.22
N PRO A 357 10.18 -1.26 2.78
CA PRO A 357 10.71 -1.71 1.51
C PRO A 357 10.90 -3.23 1.56
N LEU A 358 10.31 -3.95 0.59
CA LEU A 358 10.33 -5.40 0.61
C LEU A 358 11.36 -5.98 -0.36
N PHE A 359 12.07 -7.00 0.12
CA PHE A 359 13.02 -7.77 -0.66
C PHE A 359 12.76 -9.26 -0.48
N TYR A 360 13.32 -10.09 -1.36
CA TYR A 360 13.33 -11.54 -1.24
C TYR A 360 14.70 -12.10 -1.65
N TYR A 361 15.00 -13.29 -1.17
CA TYR A 361 16.21 -14.00 -1.54
C TYR A 361 15.86 -15.36 -2.13
N ASP A 362 16.45 -15.71 -3.29
CA ASP A 362 16.32 -17.03 -3.86
C ASP A 362 17.66 -17.52 -4.37
N SER A 363 18.06 -18.67 -3.90
CA SER A 363 19.30 -19.33 -4.25
C SER A 363 19.06 -20.79 -4.59
N LYS A 364 19.74 -21.29 -5.62
CA LYS A 364 19.67 -22.71 -6.02
C LYS A 364 20.06 -23.67 -4.90
N LYS A 365 20.94 -23.23 -3.97
CA LYS A 365 21.48 -24.09 -2.91
C LYS A 365 20.66 -24.03 -1.62
N LYS A 366 20.10 -22.85 -1.28
CA LYS A 366 19.45 -22.60 0.02
C LYS A 366 17.93 -22.46 -0.09
N GLY A 367 17.40 -22.38 -1.31
CA GLY A 367 15.98 -22.14 -1.55
C GLY A 367 15.62 -20.66 -1.49
N GLU A 368 14.34 -20.40 -1.32
CA GLU A 368 13.73 -19.06 -1.32
C GLU A 368 13.30 -18.66 0.09
N VAL A 369 13.53 -17.39 0.45
CA VAL A 369 12.95 -16.70 1.61
C VAL A 369 12.06 -15.60 1.08
N GLU A 370 10.78 -15.61 1.47
CA GLU A 370 9.71 -14.88 0.82
C GLU A 370 9.83 -13.37 0.98
N PHE A 371 10.09 -12.91 2.22
CA PHE A 371 10.27 -11.48 2.51
C PHE A 371 11.51 -11.25 3.36
N LEU A 372 12.23 -10.20 3.02
CA LEU A 372 13.34 -9.66 3.80
C LEU A 372 13.07 -8.18 4.04
N VAL A 373 13.26 -7.74 5.26
CA VAL A 373 13.20 -6.33 5.63
C VAL A 373 14.46 -5.90 6.40
N ASN A 374 14.80 -4.62 6.31
CA ASN A 374 15.89 -4.06 7.15
C ASN A 374 15.36 -3.75 8.55
N ASP A 375 16.11 -4.17 9.55
CA ASP A 375 15.97 -3.73 10.93
C ASP A 375 17.10 -2.73 11.22
N TYR A 376 16.76 -1.46 11.34
CA TYR A 376 17.74 -0.38 11.56
C TYR A 376 18.20 -0.27 13.02
N ASP A 377 17.44 -0.81 13.97
CA ASP A 377 17.84 -0.83 15.38
C ASP A 377 18.89 -1.91 15.63
N LEU A 378 18.71 -3.05 15.01
CA LEU A 378 19.64 -4.18 15.12
C LEU A 378 20.74 -4.16 14.05
N LEU A 379 20.69 -3.27 13.05
CA LEU A 379 21.54 -3.25 11.85
C LEU A 379 21.65 -4.64 11.22
N SER A 380 20.48 -5.27 11.01
CA SER A 380 20.35 -6.65 10.55
C SER A 380 19.22 -6.79 9.55
N VAL A 381 19.25 -7.88 8.80
CA VAL A 381 18.14 -8.29 7.95
C VAL A 381 17.21 -9.21 8.75
N VAL A 382 15.91 -8.98 8.63
CA VAL A 382 14.87 -9.83 9.22
C VAL A 382 14.16 -10.58 8.11
N PRO A 383 14.33 -11.91 8.03
CA PRO A 383 13.53 -12.75 7.16
C PRO A 383 12.14 -12.99 7.74
N VAL A 384 11.12 -12.97 6.88
CA VAL A 384 9.73 -13.29 7.19
C VAL A 384 9.24 -14.34 6.21
N GLU A 385 8.89 -15.50 6.73
CA GLU A 385 8.32 -16.63 6.01
C GLU A 385 6.83 -16.73 6.29
N VAL A 386 6.02 -17.10 5.30
CA VAL A 386 4.56 -17.20 5.42
C VAL A 386 4.09 -18.62 5.11
N LYS A 387 3.32 -19.21 6.02
CA LYS A 387 2.81 -20.59 5.90
C LYS A 387 1.29 -20.62 6.05
N SER A 388 0.59 -21.09 5.03
CA SER A 388 -0.88 -21.24 5.06
C SER A 388 -1.36 -22.65 5.50
N GLY A 389 -0.45 -23.58 5.73
CA GLY A 389 -0.76 -24.99 6.04
C GLY A 389 -0.28 -25.43 7.42
N LYS A 390 -0.57 -26.71 7.75
CA LYS A 390 -0.17 -27.33 9.03
C LYS A 390 1.35 -27.60 9.13
N ASP A 391 2.06 -27.62 8.02
CA ASP A 391 3.51 -27.91 7.97
C ASP A 391 4.36 -26.64 8.16
N TYR A 392 3.90 -25.73 9.02
CA TYR A 392 4.55 -24.45 9.27
C TYR A 392 5.95 -24.59 9.91
N ASN A 393 6.26 -25.74 10.53
CA ASN A 393 7.57 -26.05 11.09
C ASN A 393 8.61 -26.49 10.02
N ILE A 394 8.18 -26.71 8.78
CA ILE A 394 9.05 -27.15 7.69
C ILE A 394 9.44 -25.93 6.83
N HIS A 395 10.58 -25.33 7.13
CA HIS A 395 11.11 -24.17 6.43
C HIS A 395 12.64 -24.27 6.26
N ALA A 396 13.08 -25.36 5.62
CA ALA A 396 14.51 -25.63 5.42
C ALA A 396 15.28 -24.45 4.77
N SER A 397 14.62 -23.66 3.92
CA SER A 397 15.21 -22.47 3.31
C SER A 397 15.50 -21.37 4.34
N LEU A 398 14.53 -21.09 5.22
CA LEU A 398 14.69 -20.09 6.29
C LEU A 398 15.75 -20.55 7.29
N ASP A 399 15.76 -21.84 7.69
CA ASP A 399 16.76 -22.39 8.61
C ASP A 399 18.17 -22.27 8.05
N ALA A 400 18.36 -22.65 6.78
CA ALA A 400 19.62 -22.51 6.08
C ALA A 400 20.04 -21.04 5.95
N PHE A 401 19.08 -20.14 5.76
CA PHE A 401 19.31 -18.70 5.67
C PHE A 401 19.77 -18.13 7.01
N VAL A 402 19.03 -18.36 8.08
CA VAL A 402 19.30 -17.85 9.44
C VAL A 402 20.59 -18.40 10.01
N SER A 403 20.92 -19.66 9.68
CA SER A 403 22.17 -20.34 10.13
C SER A 403 23.41 -19.92 9.36
N THR A 404 23.27 -19.10 8.30
CA THR A 404 24.43 -18.66 7.50
C THR A 404 25.16 -17.55 8.24
N PRO A 405 26.42 -17.76 8.72
CA PRO A 405 27.14 -16.78 9.53
C PRO A 405 27.32 -15.43 8.83
N ASP A 406 27.61 -15.47 7.54
CA ASP A 406 27.88 -14.29 6.71
C ASP A 406 26.70 -13.32 6.57
N TYR A 407 25.47 -13.76 6.84
CA TYR A 407 24.29 -12.89 6.74
C TYR A 407 24.01 -12.12 8.02
N HIS A 408 24.66 -12.48 9.13
CA HIS A 408 24.55 -11.82 10.43
C HIS A 408 23.09 -11.67 10.93
N ILE A 409 22.23 -12.65 10.61
CA ILE A 409 20.82 -12.65 11.01
C ILE A 409 20.71 -12.75 12.52
N LYS A 410 19.97 -11.81 13.14
CA LYS A 410 19.73 -11.76 14.58
C LYS A 410 18.37 -12.35 14.96
N GLN A 411 17.36 -12.17 14.13
CA GLN A 411 16.01 -12.69 14.30
C GLN A 411 15.33 -12.95 12.97
N GLY A 412 14.31 -13.80 12.98
CA GLY A 412 13.45 -14.08 11.84
C GLY A 412 12.06 -14.51 12.30
N PHE A 413 11.08 -14.45 11.41
CA PHE A 413 9.70 -14.77 11.73
C PHE A 413 9.10 -15.78 10.76
N VAL A 414 8.26 -16.68 11.31
CA VAL A 414 7.34 -17.53 10.55
C VAL A 414 5.93 -17.10 10.94
N LEU A 415 5.15 -16.69 9.95
CA LEU A 415 3.74 -16.33 10.10
C LEU A 415 2.86 -17.48 9.63
N SER A 416 1.96 -17.97 10.47
CA SER A 416 1.10 -19.12 10.15
C SER A 416 -0.30 -19.00 10.74
N ASN A 417 -1.15 -19.97 10.43
CA ASN A 417 -2.51 -20.05 11.01
C ASN A 417 -2.51 -20.60 12.43
N GLU A 418 -1.38 -21.07 12.94
CA GLU A 418 -1.29 -21.67 14.27
C GLU A 418 -1.38 -20.60 15.36
N ARG A 419 -1.97 -21.00 16.50
CA ARG A 419 -2.19 -20.14 17.65
C ARG A 419 -0.91 -19.86 18.44
N GLU A 420 -0.08 -20.90 18.55
CA GLU A 420 1.04 -20.88 19.50
C GLU A 420 2.15 -19.92 19.06
N VAL A 421 2.48 -19.00 19.94
CA VAL A 421 3.69 -18.19 19.83
C VAL A 421 4.83 -18.96 20.44
N THR A 422 5.80 -19.37 19.61
CA THR A 422 6.96 -20.13 20.03
C THR A 422 8.24 -19.55 19.44
N GLN A 423 9.38 -19.89 20.04
CA GLN A 423 10.67 -19.48 19.54
C GLN A 423 11.61 -20.68 19.46
N ASN A 424 12.26 -20.83 18.32
CA ASN A 424 13.32 -21.82 18.10
C ASN A 424 14.59 -21.09 17.60
N GLY A 425 15.58 -20.99 18.48
CA GLY A 425 16.80 -20.24 18.22
C GLY A 425 16.50 -18.78 17.88
N LYS A 426 16.81 -18.35 16.67
CA LYS A 426 16.58 -17.00 16.17
C LYS A 426 15.21 -16.81 15.50
N VAL A 427 14.44 -17.87 15.32
CA VAL A 427 13.16 -17.84 14.61
C VAL A 427 12.01 -17.83 15.60
N THR A 428 11.12 -16.85 15.46
CA THR A 428 9.87 -16.73 16.23
C THR A 428 8.70 -17.08 15.33
N TYR A 429 7.83 -17.97 15.80
CA TYR A 429 6.60 -18.38 15.13
C TYR A 429 5.44 -17.58 15.69
N LEU A 430 4.66 -16.97 14.81
CA LEU A 430 3.57 -16.08 15.17
C LEU A 430 2.31 -16.40 14.37
N PRO A 431 1.12 -16.24 14.97
CA PRO A 431 -0.11 -16.16 14.21
C PRO A 431 -0.04 -15.08 13.12
N VAL A 432 -0.51 -15.40 11.90
CA VAL A 432 -0.36 -14.52 10.73
C VAL A 432 -0.97 -13.14 10.91
N TYR A 433 -2.08 -13.03 11.65
CA TYR A 433 -2.72 -11.74 11.92
C TYR A 433 -1.84 -10.77 12.73
N PHE A 434 -0.78 -11.24 13.39
CA PHE A 434 0.15 -10.36 14.10
C PHE A 434 1.01 -9.52 13.15
N VAL A 435 0.99 -9.79 11.84
CA VAL A 435 1.62 -8.92 10.84
C VAL A 435 1.11 -7.48 10.94
N MET A 436 -0.12 -7.25 11.39
CA MET A 436 -0.68 -5.91 11.60
C MET A 436 0.11 -5.06 12.62
N PHE A 437 0.95 -5.68 13.44
CA PHE A 437 1.80 -5.01 14.43
C PHE A 437 3.27 -4.90 14.01
N PHE A 438 3.62 -5.37 12.82
CA PHE A 438 4.96 -5.15 12.29
C PHE A 438 5.05 -3.70 11.83
N ILE A 439 5.87 -2.91 12.52
CA ILE A 439 6.09 -1.48 12.24
C ILE A 439 7.59 -1.26 12.10
N PRO A 440 8.04 -0.48 11.10
CA PRO A 440 9.45 -0.06 11.03
C PRO A 440 9.84 0.73 12.27
N SER A 441 11.12 0.69 12.61
CA SER A 441 11.70 1.54 13.65
C SER A 441 11.35 3.01 13.38
N THR A 442 10.73 3.66 14.36
CA THR A 442 10.43 5.09 14.27
C THR A 442 11.67 5.92 14.61
N PRO A 443 11.97 6.97 13.82
CA PRO A 443 13.05 7.88 14.20
C PRO A 443 12.80 8.46 15.60
N PRO A 444 13.82 8.59 16.45
CA PRO A 444 13.65 9.25 17.73
C PRO A 444 13.24 10.71 17.52
N GLU A 445 12.43 11.26 18.41
CA GLU A 445 11.96 12.66 18.33
C GLU A 445 13.12 13.65 18.27
N LYS A 446 14.24 13.31 18.90
CA LYS A 446 15.44 14.13 18.92
C LYS A 446 16.68 13.24 18.96
N MET A 447 17.60 13.49 18.04
CA MET A 447 18.94 12.88 18.06
C MET A 447 19.97 14.02 18.04
N ILE A 448 20.78 14.10 19.07
CA ILE A 448 21.86 15.10 19.20
C ILE A 448 23.17 14.38 18.93
N VAL A 449 23.94 14.86 17.97
CA VAL A 449 25.29 14.37 17.63
C VAL A 449 26.31 15.26 18.27
#